data_ad431f67a7e41cafed30ee9ca508bd9f
#
_entry.id   ad431f67a7e41cafed30ee9ca508bd9f
#
_cell.length_a   1.000
_cell.length_b   1.000
_cell.length_c   1.000
_cell.angle_alpha   90.00
_cell.angle_beta   90.00
_cell.angle_gamma   90.00
#
_symmetry.space_group_name_H-M   'P 1'
#
loop_
_entity.id
_entity.type
_entity.pdbx_description
1 polymer ?
#
loop_
_entity_poly.entity_id
_entity_poly.type
_entity_poly.pdbx_seq_one_letter_code
_entity_poly.pdbx_strand_id
1 'polypeptide(L)'
;MFRTLSIAMLASLGLAGCNQPSDQQAPANVQQIRVTSDEQKQLHQLDAFNLGIALKRAIYDAGYSCARVTDGGFVAIYENLDMWTAHCVYEGNRTRDWAIFAGPDGSAQVRDCKDVKATGLPDCAIAKRPKGSFNRTG
;
A
#
# COMPACT_ATOMS: atom_id res chain seq x y z
N MET A 1 44.79 20.95 62.23
CA MET A 1 44.55 22.43 62.23
C MET A 1 43.43 22.68 61.20
N PHE A 2 42.35 23.24 61.71
CA PHE A 2 41.34 24.06 61.05
C PHE A 2 40.54 23.39 59.86
N ARG A 3 39.27 23.07 60.11
CA ARG A 3 38.03 23.91 60.01
C ARG A 3 37.75 24.27 58.53
N THR A 4 36.61 24.08 57.99
CA THR A 4 35.21 24.44 58.27
C THR A 4 34.34 23.76 57.26
N LEU A 5 33.24 23.10 57.56
CA LEU A 5 31.88 23.57 57.63
C LEU A 5 31.41 24.47 56.43
N SER A 6 30.49 24.00 55.70
CA SER A 6 29.26 24.72 55.31
C SER A 6 28.41 23.80 54.44
N ILE A 7 27.32 23.26 54.93
CA ILE A 7 25.91 23.71 54.82
C ILE A 7 25.40 23.59 53.40
N ALA A 8 24.71 22.53 53.17
CA ALA A 8 23.30 22.32 52.89
C ALA A 8 22.59 23.44 52.10
N MET A 9 22.06 23.05 50.96
CA MET A 9 20.70 23.46 50.55
C MET A 9 20.11 22.43 49.61
N LEU A 10 19.18 21.67 50.16
CA LEU A 10 18.21 20.87 49.44
C LEU A 10 17.23 21.83 48.77
N ALA A 11 17.19 21.82 47.45
CA ALA A 11 16.09 22.35 46.70
C ALA A 11 15.38 21.16 46.04
N SER A 12 14.40 20.63 46.73
CA SER A 12 13.41 19.68 46.18
C SER A 12 12.47 20.43 45.28
N LEU A 13 12.70 20.39 43.97
CA LEU A 13 11.70 20.74 42.99
C LEU A 13 10.77 19.52 42.80
N GLY A 14 9.61 19.61 43.43
CA GLY A 14 8.48 18.71 43.16
C GLY A 14 8.03 18.89 41.72
N LEU A 15 8.29 17.90 40.86
CA LEU A 15 7.57 17.73 39.62
C LEU A 15 6.17 17.25 39.98
N ALA A 16 5.20 18.17 40.01
CA ALA A 16 3.81 17.84 39.98
C ALA A 16 3.52 17.18 38.62
N GLY A 17 3.52 15.85 38.60
CA GLY A 17 3.03 15.10 37.49
C GLY A 17 1.56 15.38 37.26
N CYS A 18 1.21 16.08 36.19
CA CYS A 18 -0.14 16.15 35.69
C CYS A 18 -0.51 14.74 35.22
N ASN A 19 -1.12 13.97 36.11
CA ASN A 19 -1.84 12.77 35.76
C ASN A 19 -3.17 13.24 35.15
N GLN A 20 -3.17 13.57 33.85
CA GLN A 20 -4.39 13.67 33.09
C GLN A 20 -4.84 12.24 32.77
N PRO A 21 -6.03 11.81 33.21
CA PRO A 21 -6.63 10.61 32.64
C PRO A 21 -6.85 10.94 31.16
N SER A 22 -6.08 10.28 30.31
CA SER A 22 -6.37 10.26 28.88
C SER A 22 -7.70 9.53 28.72
N ASP A 23 -8.78 10.26 28.68
CA ASP A 23 -9.98 9.82 27.97
C ASP A 23 -9.55 9.59 26.52
N GLN A 24 -9.07 8.38 26.23
CA GLN A 24 -9.00 7.87 24.87
C GLN A 24 -10.45 7.69 24.41
N GLN A 25 -11.07 8.83 24.05
CA GLN A 25 -12.17 8.78 23.12
C GLN A 25 -11.65 8.03 21.90
N ALA A 26 -12.17 6.80 21.73
CA ALA A 26 -12.01 6.07 20.50
C ALA A 26 -12.28 7.05 19.34
N PRO A 27 -11.39 7.14 18.33
CA PRO A 27 -11.58 8.11 17.26
C PRO A 27 -12.95 7.88 16.69
N ALA A 28 -13.81 8.91 16.83
CA ALA A 28 -15.06 8.97 16.11
C ALA A 28 -14.71 8.59 14.67
N ASN A 29 -15.44 7.62 14.12
CA ASN A 29 -15.34 7.11 12.77
C ASN A 29 -15.07 8.27 11.81
N VAL A 30 -13.79 8.58 11.60
CA VAL A 30 -13.35 9.57 10.63
C VAL A 30 -13.65 8.90 9.30
N GLN A 31 -14.79 9.24 8.74
CA GLN A 31 -15.17 8.82 7.41
C GLN A 31 -14.14 9.40 6.46
N GLN A 32 -13.15 8.59 6.14
CA GLN A 32 -12.04 8.98 5.27
C GLN A 32 -12.64 9.30 3.91
N ILE A 33 -12.67 10.60 3.58
CA ILE A 33 -13.16 11.06 2.28
C ILE A 33 -12.17 10.57 1.24
N ARG A 34 -12.57 9.53 0.52
CA ARG A 34 -11.76 9.00 -0.56
C ARG A 34 -11.95 9.86 -1.82
N VAL A 35 -10.86 10.42 -2.28
CA VAL A 35 -10.81 11.06 -3.61
C VAL A 35 -10.34 10.00 -4.60
N THR A 36 -11.22 9.54 -5.47
CA THR A 36 -10.85 8.66 -6.59
C THR A 36 -10.52 9.55 -7.78
N SER A 37 -9.30 9.46 -8.28
CA SER A 37 -8.86 10.22 -9.45
C SER A 37 -9.45 9.67 -10.75
N ASP A 38 -9.31 10.44 -11.82
CA ASP A 38 -9.75 9.99 -13.14
C ASP A 38 -8.87 8.85 -13.67
N GLU A 39 -7.58 8.83 -13.33
CA GLU A 39 -6.65 7.74 -13.64
C GLU A 39 -7.09 6.43 -12.99
N GLN A 40 -7.45 6.45 -11.71
CA GLN A 40 -7.99 5.27 -11.01
C GLN A 40 -9.30 4.80 -11.68
N LYS A 41 -10.21 5.70 -12.00
CA LYS A 41 -11.46 5.36 -12.72
C LYS A 41 -11.19 4.74 -14.08
N GLN A 42 -10.23 5.27 -14.84
CA GLN A 42 -9.86 4.74 -16.14
C GLN A 42 -9.34 3.30 -16.05
N LEU A 43 -8.51 2.96 -15.06
CA LEU A 43 -8.06 1.58 -14.84
C LEU A 43 -9.24 0.60 -14.70
N HIS A 44 -10.29 1.00 -13.98
CA HIS A 44 -11.49 0.18 -13.81
C HIS A 44 -12.33 0.00 -15.09
N GLN A 45 -12.13 0.83 -16.11
CA GLN A 45 -12.85 0.80 -17.37
C GLN A 45 -12.12 0.03 -18.47
N LEU A 46 -10.83 -0.28 -18.26
CA LEU A 46 -10.02 -1.01 -19.23
C LEU A 46 -10.54 -2.44 -19.41
N ASP A 47 -10.53 -2.92 -20.66
CA ASP A 47 -10.63 -4.34 -20.94
C ASP A 47 -9.36 -5.10 -20.50
N ALA A 48 -9.42 -6.42 -20.53
CA ALA A 48 -8.31 -7.26 -20.03
C ALA A 48 -7.01 -7.01 -20.79
N PHE A 49 -7.05 -6.79 -22.11
CA PHE A 49 -5.85 -6.54 -22.89
C PHE A 49 -5.18 -5.22 -22.52
N ASN A 50 -5.95 -4.13 -22.47
CA ASN A 50 -5.44 -2.81 -22.14
C ASN A 50 -5.02 -2.72 -20.65
N LEU A 51 -5.77 -3.37 -19.76
CA LEU A 51 -5.36 -3.49 -18.36
C LEU A 51 -4.02 -4.23 -18.23
N GLY A 52 -3.84 -5.33 -18.96
CA GLY A 52 -2.58 -6.07 -18.97
C GLY A 52 -1.38 -5.21 -19.40
N ILE A 53 -1.59 -4.32 -20.38
CA ILE A 53 -0.56 -3.36 -20.81
C ILE A 53 -0.26 -2.36 -19.68
N ALA A 54 -1.28 -1.79 -19.06
CA ALA A 54 -1.12 -0.82 -17.97
C ALA A 54 -0.40 -1.42 -16.77
N LEU A 55 -0.81 -2.61 -16.32
CA LEU A 55 -0.17 -3.32 -15.21
C LEU A 55 1.27 -3.71 -15.52
N LYS A 56 1.53 -4.19 -16.74
CA LYS A 56 2.89 -4.49 -17.19
C LYS A 56 3.77 -3.25 -17.16
N ARG A 57 3.26 -2.11 -17.61
CA ARG A 57 4.00 -0.85 -17.59
C ARG A 57 4.34 -0.42 -16.15
N ALA A 58 3.38 -0.48 -15.23
CA ALA A 58 3.63 -0.17 -13.82
C ALA A 58 4.73 -1.05 -13.21
N ILE A 59 4.77 -2.35 -13.57
CA ILE A 59 5.81 -3.27 -13.13
C ILE A 59 7.20 -2.83 -13.66
N TYR A 60 7.29 -2.44 -14.93
CA TYR A 60 8.54 -1.94 -15.52
C TYR A 60 8.99 -0.62 -14.91
N ASP A 61 8.09 0.32 -14.71
CA ASP A 61 8.38 1.64 -14.14
C ASP A 61 8.87 1.51 -12.68
N ALA A 62 8.45 0.46 -11.98
CA ALA A 62 8.93 0.09 -10.64
C ALA A 62 10.29 -0.65 -10.65
N GLY A 63 10.91 -0.85 -11.83
CA GLY A 63 12.22 -1.49 -11.97
C GLY A 63 12.18 -3.03 -12.03
N TYR A 64 10.98 -3.62 -12.18
CA TYR A 64 10.83 -5.07 -12.33
C TYR A 64 10.58 -5.46 -13.79
N SER A 65 10.61 -6.77 -14.06
CA SER A 65 10.32 -7.31 -15.39
C SER A 65 9.02 -8.14 -15.36
N CYS A 66 8.32 -8.14 -16.49
CA CYS A 66 7.17 -9.00 -16.75
C CYS A 66 7.14 -9.29 -18.27
N ALA A 67 7.34 -10.52 -18.69
CA ALA A 67 7.33 -10.81 -20.13
C ALA A 67 5.91 -10.65 -20.69
N ARG A 68 4.92 -11.22 -20.02
CA ARG A 68 3.51 -11.11 -20.39
C ARG A 68 2.60 -11.20 -19.18
N VAL A 69 1.61 -10.32 -19.09
CA VAL A 69 0.49 -10.44 -18.16
C VAL A 69 -0.54 -11.35 -18.80
N THR A 70 -0.88 -12.44 -18.13
CA THR A 70 -1.84 -13.44 -18.63
C THR A 70 -3.13 -13.49 -17.82
N ASP A 71 -3.14 -12.94 -16.63
CA ASP A 71 -4.33 -12.71 -15.80
C ASP A 71 -4.08 -11.49 -14.91
N GLY A 72 -5.14 -10.84 -14.46
CA GLY A 72 -5.06 -9.71 -13.57
C GLY A 72 -6.43 -9.14 -13.27
N GLY A 73 -6.48 -8.24 -12.30
CA GLY A 73 -7.73 -7.59 -11.93
C GLY A 73 -7.63 -6.79 -10.65
N PHE A 74 -8.72 -6.13 -10.33
CA PHE A 74 -8.87 -5.36 -9.11
C PHE A 74 -9.03 -6.28 -7.90
N VAL A 75 -8.32 -5.95 -6.83
CA VAL A 75 -8.33 -6.71 -5.58
C VAL A 75 -9.17 -6.00 -4.54
N ALA A 76 -8.74 -4.82 -4.12
CA ALA A 76 -9.34 -4.07 -3.02
C ALA A 76 -8.92 -2.60 -3.08
N ILE A 77 -9.60 -1.82 -2.27
CA ILE A 77 -9.15 -0.49 -1.91
C ILE A 77 -8.34 -0.63 -0.62
N TYR A 78 -7.13 -0.12 -0.64
CA TYR A 78 -6.28 -0.04 0.54
C TYR A 78 -5.93 1.44 0.78
N GLU A 79 -6.48 2.00 1.83
CA GLU A 79 -6.40 3.45 2.09
C GLU A 79 -6.92 4.25 0.88
N ASN A 80 -6.08 5.06 0.25
CA ASN A 80 -6.39 5.83 -0.95
C ASN A 80 -5.93 5.16 -2.26
N LEU A 81 -5.42 3.94 -2.19
CA LEU A 81 -4.84 3.22 -3.31
C LEU A 81 -5.82 2.17 -3.83
N ASP A 82 -5.86 2.01 -5.13
CA ASP A 82 -6.50 0.86 -5.77
C ASP A 82 -5.47 -0.26 -5.90
N MET A 83 -5.71 -1.37 -5.23
CA MET A 83 -4.86 -2.54 -5.35
C MET A 83 -5.31 -3.41 -6.51
N TRP A 84 -4.36 -3.75 -7.36
CA TRP A 84 -4.50 -4.64 -8.51
C TRP A 84 -3.53 -5.81 -8.39
N THR A 85 -3.87 -6.93 -9.00
CA THR A 85 -2.96 -8.06 -9.17
C THR A 85 -2.68 -8.28 -10.64
N ALA A 86 -1.43 -8.60 -10.97
CA ALA A 86 -0.99 -9.02 -12.30
C ALA A 86 -0.27 -10.36 -12.21
N HIS A 87 -0.74 -11.37 -12.95
CA HIS A 87 -0.06 -12.63 -13.13
C HIS A 87 0.88 -12.55 -14.34
N CYS A 88 2.19 -12.55 -14.06
CA CYS A 88 3.23 -12.48 -15.07
C CYS A 88 3.79 -13.86 -15.42
N VAL A 89 3.87 -14.15 -16.70
CA VAL A 89 4.57 -15.31 -17.25
C VAL A 89 5.86 -14.86 -17.90
N TYR A 90 6.95 -15.57 -17.61
CA TYR A 90 8.31 -15.33 -18.11
C TYR A 90 8.73 -16.46 -19.06
N GLU A 91 9.91 -16.29 -19.67
CA GLU A 91 10.52 -17.37 -20.41
C GLU A 91 10.72 -18.61 -19.55
N GLY A 92 10.57 -19.81 -20.14
CA GLY A 92 10.63 -21.08 -19.43
C GLY A 92 9.43 -21.34 -18.50
N ASN A 93 8.27 -20.72 -18.77
CA ASN A 93 7.02 -20.87 -18.02
C ASN A 93 7.12 -20.52 -16.51
N ARG A 94 8.12 -19.76 -16.13
CA ARG A 94 8.17 -19.21 -14.77
C ARG A 94 7.06 -18.19 -14.61
N THR A 95 6.47 -18.14 -13.43
CA THR A 95 5.38 -17.21 -13.12
C THR A 95 5.69 -16.40 -11.87
N ARG A 96 5.10 -15.20 -11.80
CA ARG A 96 5.12 -14.35 -10.61
C ARG A 96 3.88 -13.49 -10.59
N ASP A 97 3.33 -13.34 -9.39
CA ASP A 97 2.20 -12.46 -9.14
C ASP A 97 2.68 -11.16 -8.50
N TRP A 98 2.21 -10.06 -9.04
CA TRP A 98 2.54 -8.72 -8.59
C TRP A 98 1.31 -8.01 -8.03
N ALA A 99 1.47 -7.41 -6.86
CA ALA A 99 0.54 -6.45 -6.30
C ALA A 99 0.93 -5.05 -6.78
N ILE A 100 0.00 -4.34 -7.39
CA ILE A 100 0.16 -2.97 -7.89
C ILE A 100 -0.81 -2.07 -7.14
N PHE A 101 -0.29 -1.08 -6.43
CA PHE A 101 -1.07 -0.09 -5.70
C PHE A 101 -1.05 1.22 -6.48
N ALA A 102 -2.17 1.54 -7.13
CA ALA A 102 -2.34 2.73 -7.95
C ALA A 102 -2.88 3.89 -7.10
N GLY A 103 -2.11 4.96 -7.02
CA GLY A 103 -2.47 6.18 -6.29
C GLY A 103 -3.34 7.14 -7.10
N PRO A 104 -4.00 8.09 -6.42
CA PRO A 104 -4.83 9.11 -7.08
C PRO A 104 -4.01 10.14 -7.87
N ASP A 105 -2.71 10.19 -7.66
CA ASP A 105 -1.75 11.04 -8.37
C ASP A 105 -1.14 10.38 -9.62
N GLY A 106 -1.64 9.21 -10.01
CA GLY A 106 -1.10 8.41 -11.10
C GLY A 106 0.16 7.62 -10.74
N SER A 107 0.63 7.69 -9.50
CA SER A 107 1.75 6.87 -9.04
C SER A 107 1.35 5.40 -8.88
N ALA A 108 2.32 4.50 -8.99
CA ALA A 108 2.13 3.09 -8.72
C ALA A 108 3.26 2.54 -7.86
N GLN A 109 2.91 1.76 -6.85
CA GLN A 109 3.85 0.96 -6.08
C GLN A 109 3.65 -0.51 -6.41
N VAL A 110 4.73 -1.24 -6.60
CA VAL A 110 4.70 -2.66 -6.98
C VAL A 110 5.43 -3.50 -5.95
N ARG A 111 4.82 -4.63 -5.57
CA ARG A 111 5.37 -5.60 -4.63
C ARG A 111 5.13 -7.01 -5.13
N ASP A 112 5.98 -7.95 -4.75
CA ASP A 112 5.72 -9.37 -4.96
C ASP A 112 4.53 -9.79 -4.07
N CYS A 113 3.57 -10.52 -4.61
CA CYS A 113 2.41 -11.01 -3.86
C CYS A 113 2.80 -11.91 -2.68
N LYS A 114 3.97 -12.55 -2.72
CA LYS A 114 4.48 -13.34 -1.60
C LYS A 114 4.77 -12.48 -0.37
N ASP A 115 5.11 -11.21 -0.58
CA ASP A 115 5.53 -10.31 0.48
C ASP A 115 4.37 -9.52 1.09
N VAL A 116 3.26 -9.34 0.35
CA VAL A 116 2.14 -8.51 0.82
C VAL A 116 1.49 -9.05 2.09
N LYS A 117 1.35 -10.36 2.19
CA LYS A 117 0.76 -11.02 3.36
C LYS A 117 1.56 -10.80 4.63
N ALA A 118 2.90 -10.86 4.53
CA ALA A 118 3.81 -10.64 5.65
C ALA A 118 3.81 -9.19 6.16
N THR A 119 3.38 -8.25 5.33
CA THR A 119 3.38 -6.81 5.62
C THR A 119 2.01 -6.26 6.03
N GLY A 120 1.00 -7.12 6.21
CA GLY A 120 -0.35 -6.71 6.62
C GLY A 120 -1.16 -6.03 5.50
N LEU A 121 -0.72 -6.13 4.25
CA LEU A 121 -1.45 -5.66 3.09
C LEU A 121 -2.51 -6.69 2.65
N PRO A 122 -3.55 -6.29 1.89
CA PRO A 122 -4.53 -7.23 1.37
C PRO A 122 -3.90 -8.32 0.51
N ASP A 123 -4.40 -9.55 0.59
CA ASP A 123 -3.96 -10.65 -0.25
C ASP A 123 -4.20 -10.34 -1.74
N CYS A 124 -3.38 -10.89 -2.64
CA CYS A 124 -3.49 -10.70 -4.09
C CYS A 124 -4.68 -11.44 -4.74
N ALA A 125 -5.73 -11.70 -4.00
CA ALA A 125 -6.92 -12.37 -4.52
C ALA A 125 -7.75 -11.40 -5.38
N ILE A 126 -7.91 -11.69 -6.67
CA ILE A 126 -8.68 -10.84 -7.60
C ILE A 126 -10.16 -10.90 -7.23
N ALA A 127 -10.73 -9.75 -6.83
CA ALA A 127 -12.14 -9.59 -6.53
C ALA A 127 -12.96 -9.29 -7.80
N LYS A 128 -12.38 -8.54 -8.75
CA LYS A 128 -13.06 -8.17 -9.99
C LYS A 128 -12.11 -8.27 -11.18
N ARG A 129 -12.50 -9.08 -12.18
CA ARG A 129 -11.78 -9.19 -13.45
C ARG A 129 -12.33 -8.20 -14.48
N PRO A 130 -11.48 -7.69 -15.38
CA PRO A 130 -11.90 -6.90 -16.52
C PRO A 130 -12.67 -7.79 -17.53
N LYS A 131 -13.35 -7.15 -18.46
CA LYS A 131 -13.98 -7.86 -19.59
C LYS A 131 -12.91 -8.23 -20.63
N GLY A 132 -13.14 -9.33 -21.35
CA GLY A 132 -12.29 -9.76 -22.46
C GLY A 132 -11.14 -10.66 -22.03
N SER A 133 -10.11 -10.76 -22.89
CA SER A 133 -8.94 -11.63 -22.72
C SER A 133 -7.67 -10.83 -22.63
N PHE A 134 -6.73 -11.28 -21.80
CA PHE A 134 -5.38 -10.73 -21.72
C PHE A 134 -4.51 -11.05 -22.93
N ASN A 135 -4.89 -12.07 -23.70
CA ASN A 135 -4.24 -12.40 -24.96
C ASN A 135 -5.02 -11.76 -26.12
N ARG A 136 -4.28 -11.09 -27.01
CA ARG A 136 -4.85 -10.71 -28.30
C ARG A 136 -5.05 -11.99 -29.12
N THR A 137 -6.25 -12.54 -29.11
CA THR A 137 -6.64 -13.54 -30.11
C THR A 137 -6.74 -12.80 -31.43
N GLY A 138 -5.72 -12.96 -32.28
CA GLY A 138 -5.75 -12.55 -33.68
C GLY A 138 -6.62 -13.49 -34.47
#